data_98dd000e391f69fd6d62dcc4a40ac3a4
#
_entry.id   98dd000e391f69fd6d62dcc4a40ac3a4
#
_cell.length_a   1.000
_cell.length_b   1.000
_cell.length_c   1.000
_cell.angle_alpha   90.00
_cell.angle_beta   90.00
_cell.angle_gamma   90.00
#
_symmetry.space_group_name_H-M   'P 1'
#
loop_
_entity.id
_entity.type
_entity.pdbx_description
1 polymer ?
#
loop_
_entity_poly.entity_id
_entity_poly.type
_entity_poly.pdbx_seq_one_letter_code
_entity_poly.pdbx_strand_id
1 'polypeptide(L)'
;MTKIWDLPIRLYHWLQAIIVSALLITGLADMGDSEWHYNLGFALLSLLLWRVIWGFVGSETARFAIFIPTKTRLLSYLRGHHVAYVGHNPAGALMVIGLLLLLAIQLTTGLIGAGVLDTLITAQDPFYETVAEVHEATAILLMVLIGLHISAILIYKMRGYGLTKAMFNGMLTKVQWTPKMASNLWALVILLATAGLVISLWLFDADR
;
A
#
# COMPACT_ATOMS: atom_id res chain seq x y z
N MET A 1 -4.11 -23.92 -13.39
CA MET A 1 -4.14 -22.58 -12.73
C MET A 1 -3.84 -22.78 -11.25
N THR A 2 -2.92 -21.99 -10.71
CA THR A 2 -2.51 -22.07 -9.29
C THR A 2 -2.93 -20.78 -8.59
N LYS A 3 -3.48 -20.90 -7.37
CA LYS A 3 -3.84 -19.74 -6.54
C LYS A 3 -2.55 -19.12 -5.99
N ILE A 4 -2.28 -17.86 -6.36
CA ILE A 4 -1.08 -17.12 -5.95
C ILE A 4 -1.40 -15.95 -5.03
N TRP A 5 -2.62 -15.37 -5.12
CA TRP A 5 -3.06 -14.28 -4.26
C TRP A 5 -4.26 -14.72 -3.41
N ASP A 6 -4.17 -14.52 -2.10
CA ASP A 6 -5.30 -14.72 -1.20
C ASP A 6 -6.38 -13.65 -1.43
N LEU A 7 -7.60 -13.91 -0.94
CA LEU A 7 -8.69 -12.95 -1.03
C LEU A 7 -8.39 -11.66 -0.25
N PRO A 8 -7.84 -11.72 0.98
CA PRO A 8 -7.54 -10.52 1.75
C PRO A 8 -6.60 -9.55 1.03
N ILE A 9 -5.49 -10.02 0.46
CA ILE A 9 -4.54 -9.13 -0.23
C ILE A 9 -5.15 -8.49 -1.48
N ARG A 10 -6.06 -9.20 -2.16
CA ARG A 10 -6.75 -8.68 -3.35
C ARG A 10 -7.76 -7.60 -2.98
N LEU A 11 -8.57 -7.82 -1.93
CA LEU A 11 -9.50 -6.82 -1.41
C LEU A 11 -8.75 -5.58 -0.91
N TYR A 12 -7.69 -5.79 -0.13
CA TYR A 12 -6.81 -4.72 0.31
C TYR A 12 -6.31 -3.86 -0.87
N HIS A 13 -5.77 -4.51 -1.91
CA HIS A 13 -5.22 -3.80 -3.07
C HIS A 13 -6.27 -2.90 -3.75
N TRP A 14 -7.48 -3.41 -4.00
CA TRP A 14 -8.52 -2.64 -4.67
C TRP A 14 -9.11 -1.55 -3.77
N LEU A 15 -9.32 -1.83 -2.49
CA LEU A 15 -9.77 -0.81 -1.52
C LEU A 15 -8.73 0.31 -1.39
N GLN A 16 -7.46 -0.05 -1.24
CA GLN A 16 -6.37 0.93 -1.21
C GLN A 16 -6.33 1.77 -2.49
N ALA A 17 -6.45 1.14 -3.67
CA ALA A 17 -6.43 1.86 -4.94
C ALA A 17 -7.58 2.87 -5.03
N ILE A 18 -8.80 2.50 -4.60
CA ILE A 18 -9.97 3.39 -4.57
C ILE A 18 -9.73 4.55 -3.60
N ILE A 19 -9.33 4.27 -2.36
CA ILE A 19 -9.13 5.29 -1.33
C ILE A 19 -7.99 6.25 -1.72
N VAL A 20 -6.87 5.74 -2.20
CA VAL A 20 -5.75 6.59 -2.67
C VAL A 20 -6.18 7.46 -3.83
N SER A 21 -6.95 6.92 -4.79
CA SER A 21 -7.49 7.74 -5.89
C SER A 21 -8.39 8.85 -5.38
N ALA A 22 -9.28 8.57 -4.42
CA ALA A 22 -10.15 9.57 -3.83
C ALA A 22 -9.36 10.64 -3.05
N LEU A 23 -8.33 10.25 -2.29
CA LEU A 23 -7.44 11.18 -1.58
C LEU A 23 -6.67 12.09 -2.55
N LEU A 24 -6.15 11.55 -3.66
CA LEU A 24 -5.49 12.35 -4.69
C LEU A 24 -6.47 13.32 -5.35
N ILE A 25 -7.71 12.89 -5.62
CA ILE A 25 -8.74 13.75 -6.20
C ILE A 25 -9.09 14.88 -5.23
N THR A 26 -9.31 14.60 -3.96
CA THR A 26 -9.64 15.63 -2.95
C THR A 26 -8.48 16.60 -2.74
N GLY A 27 -7.22 16.11 -2.71
CA GLY A 27 -6.06 16.96 -2.60
C GLY A 27 -5.86 17.88 -3.83
N LEU A 28 -6.02 17.35 -5.04
CA LEU A 28 -5.90 18.12 -6.28
C LEU A 28 -7.09 19.10 -6.50
N ALA A 29 -8.25 18.83 -5.91
CA ALA A 29 -9.43 19.69 -5.98
C ALA A 29 -9.47 20.78 -4.90
N ASP A 30 -8.36 21.00 -4.20
CA ASP A 30 -8.26 21.99 -3.10
C ASP A 30 -9.23 21.67 -1.93
N MET A 31 -9.50 20.38 -1.73
CA MET A 31 -10.35 19.85 -0.66
C MET A 31 -9.54 19.11 0.41
N GLY A 32 -8.23 19.42 0.52
CA GLY A 32 -7.33 18.77 1.47
C GLY A 32 -7.76 18.94 2.93
N ASP A 33 -8.38 20.07 3.27
CA ASP A 33 -8.90 20.36 4.61
C ASP A 33 -10.33 19.87 4.84
N SER A 34 -10.89 19.07 3.91
CA SER A 34 -12.25 18.54 4.05
C SER A 34 -12.32 17.34 4.98
N GLU A 35 -13.43 17.17 5.68
CA GLU A 35 -13.71 15.97 6.48
C GLU A 35 -13.59 14.68 5.64
N TRP A 36 -13.90 14.73 4.35
CA TRP A 36 -13.75 13.59 3.45
C TRP A 36 -12.29 13.18 3.29
N HIS A 37 -11.37 14.15 3.11
CA HIS A 37 -9.94 13.86 2.99
C HIS A 37 -9.40 13.23 4.27
N TYR A 38 -9.73 13.80 5.43
CA TYR A 38 -9.33 13.27 6.74
C TYR A 38 -9.89 11.86 6.98
N ASN A 39 -11.17 11.64 6.77
CA ASN A 39 -11.80 10.34 6.98
C ASN A 39 -11.23 9.25 6.06
N LEU A 40 -10.95 9.58 4.79
CA LEU A 40 -10.28 8.69 3.85
C LEU A 40 -8.83 8.41 4.29
N GLY A 41 -8.13 9.40 4.86
CA GLY A 41 -6.81 9.25 5.44
C GLY A 41 -6.80 8.22 6.59
N PHE A 42 -7.74 8.33 7.54
CA PHE A 42 -7.90 7.35 8.62
C PHE A 42 -8.24 5.95 8.10
N ALA A 43 -9.12 5.85 7.09
CA ALA A 43 -9.42 4.56 6.46
C ALA A 43 -8.17 3.96 5.79
N LEU A 44 -7.38 4.77 5.10
CA LEU A 44 -6.12 4.33 4.49
C LEU A 44 -5.09 3.92 5.54
N LEU A 45 -5.01 4.61 6.69
CA LEU A 45 -4.16 4.24 7.81
C LEU A 45 -4.48 2.85 8.33
N SER A 46 -5.78 2.54 8.52
CA SER A 46 -6.22 1.19 8.92
C SER A 46 -5.76 0.12 7.94
N LEU A 47 -5.90 0.38 6.63
CA LEU A 47 -5.47 -0.54 5.58
C LEU A 47 -3.95 -0.69 5.53
N LEU A 48 -3.19 0.40 5.71
CA LEU A 48 -1.73 0.34 5.72
C LEU A 48 -1.22 -0.48 6.91
N LEU A 49 -1.75 -0.25 8.12
CA LEU A 49 -1.42 -1.04 9.32
C LEU A 49 -1.75 -2.52 9.10
N TRP A 50 -2.94 -2.81 8.57
CA TRP A 50 -3.30 -4.17 8.18
C TRP A 50 -2.29 -4.77 7.20
N ARG A 51 -1.90 -4.04 6.16
CA ARG A 51 -0.96 -4.53 5.15
C ARG A 51 0.42 -4.83 5.72
N VAL A 52 0.90 -3.99 6.63
CA VAL A 52 2.18 -4.20 7.30
C VAL A 52 2.12 -5.49 8.11
N ILE A 53 1.09 -5.68 8.95
CA ILE A 53 0.93 -6.90 9.75
C ILE A 53 0.78 -8.12 8.83
N TRP A 54 -0.07 -8.04 7.77
CA TRP A 54 -0.26 -9.12 6.81
C TRP A 54 1.02 -9.45 6.03
N GLY A 55 1.92 -8.50 5.90
CA GLY A 55 3.24 -8.68 5.32
C GLY A 55 4.18 -9.55 6.16
N PHE A 56 3.86 -9.79 7.43
CA PHE A 56 4.63 -10.70 8.30
C PHE A 56 3.92 -12.04 8.50
N VAL A 57 2.60 -12.03 8.74
CA VAL A 57 1.85 -13.22 9.16
C VAL A 57 0.94 -13.80 8.07
N GLY A 58 0.74 -13.10 6.97
CA GLY A 58 -0.18 -13.47 5.89
C GLY A 58 0.28 -14.64 5.02
N SER A 59 -0.37 -14.78 3.87
CA SER A 59 -0.02 -15.79 2.87
C SER A 59 1.40 -15.61 2.33
N GLU A 60 2.05 -16.69 1.92
CA GLU A 60 3.48 -16.66 1.52
C GLU A 60 3.79 -15.59 0.47
N THR A 61 2.95 -15.41 -0.54
CA THR A 61 3.16 -14.38 -1.57
C THR A 61 2.97 -12.94 -1.08
N ALA A 62 2.28 -12.75 0.05
CA ALA A 62 2.09 -11.45 0.70
C ALA A 62 3.24 -11.08 1.65
N ARG A 63 4.04 -12.06 2.10
CA ARG A 63 5.09 -11.85 3.11
C ARG A 63 6.30 -11.13 2.56
N PHE A 64 6.74 -10.10 3.26
CA PHE A 64 7.95 -9.33 2.93
C PHE A 64 9.18 -10.21 2.77
N ALA A 65 9.39 -11.17 3.68
CA ALA A 65 10.53 -12.09 3.64
C ALA A 65 10.62 -12.93 2.36
N ILE A 66 9.50 -13.16 1.66
CA ILE A 66 9.45 -13.98 0.44
C ILE A 66 9.68 -13.14 -0.81
N PHE A 67 9.12 -11.94 -0.88
CA PHE A 67 9.18 -11.17 -2.11
C PHE A 67 10.26 -10.08 -2.13
N ILE A 68 10.74 -9.58 -0.98
CA ILE A 68 11.84 -8.60 -0.95
C ILE A 68 13.10 -9.24 -1.60
N PRO A 69 13.63 -8.64 -2.67
CA PRO A 69 14.74 -9.25 -3.39
C PRO A 69 16.05 -9.06 -2.62
N THR A 70 16.87 -10.11 -2.56
CA THR A 70 18.27 -9.96 -2.16
C THR A 70 19.04 -9.20 -3.24
N LYS A 71 20.20 -8.60 -2.87
CA LYS A 71 21.07 -7.90 -3.84
C LYS A 71 21.40 -8.80 -5.05
N THR A 72 21.69 -10.08 -4.79
CA THR A 72 22.01 -11.05 -5.85
C THR A 72 20.83 -11.27 -6.80
N ARG A 73 19.61 -11.45 -6.27
CA ARG A 73 18.38 -11.62 -7.08
C ARG A 73 18.08 -10.37 -7.92
N LEU A 74 18.26 -9.17 -7.34
CA LEU A 74 18.06 -7.92 -8.05
C LEU A 74 19.08 -7.75 -9.17
N LEU A 75 20.37 -7.96 -8.91
CA LEU A 75 21.42 -7.86 -9.92
C LEU A 75 21.23 -8.90 -11.05
N SER A 76 20.86 -10.13 -10.71
CA SER A 76 20.55 -11.17 -11.70
C SER A 76 19.38 -10.75 -12.60
N TYR A 77 18.31 -10.21 -12.01
CA TYR A 77 17.17 -9.69 -12.75
C TYR A 77 17.55 -8.54 -13.69
N LEU A 78 18.33 -7.56 -13.22
CA LEU A 78 18.80 -6.43 -14.03
C LEU A 78 19.73 -6.86 -15.17
N ARG A 79 20.47 -7.97 -15.01
CA ARG A 79 21.30 -8.58 -16.06
C ARG A 79 20.50 -9.42 -17.06
N GLY A 80 19.18 -9.45 -16.95
CA GLY A 80 18.30 -10.18 -17.89
C GLY A 80 18.18 -11.68 -17.60
N HIS A 81 18.70 -12.19 -16.47
CA HIS A 81 18.50 -13.57 -16.08
C HIS A 81 17.10 -13.72 -15.46
N HIS A 82 16.13 -14.01 -16.32
CA HIS A 82 14.74 -14.15 -15.90
C HIS A 82 14.47 -15.55 -15.35
N VAL A 83 14.30 -15.62 -14.03
CA VAL A 83 13.72 -16.79 -13.37
C VAL A 83 12.21 -16.57 -13.27
N ALA A 84 11.43 -17.63 -13.37
CA ALA A 84 9.98 -17.54 -13.14
C ALA A 84 9.70 -17.17 -11.66
N TYR A 85 9.04 -16.05 -11.45
CA TYR A 85 8.66 -15.59 -10.11
C TYR A 85 7.22 -15.94 -9.80
N VAL A 86 6.97 -16.40 -8.58
CA VAL A 86 5.62 -16.58 -8.04
C VAL A 86 5.31 -15.35 -7.19
N GLY A 87 4.30 -14.57 -7.59
CA GLY A 87 4.00 -13.29 -6.98
C GLY A 87 4.76 -12.12 -7.64
N HIS A 88 5.62 -11.44 -6.87
CA HIS A 88 6.36 -10.29 -7.37
C HIS A 88 7.74 -10.69 -7.95
N ASN A 89 8.07 -10.13 -9.12
CA ASN A 89 9.45 -10.09 -9.57
C ASN A 89 10.23 -8.99 -8.80
N PRO A 90 11.56 -8.94 -8.88
CA PRO A 90 12.36 -7.97 -8.11
C PRO A 90 11.96 -6.50 -8.33
N ALA A 91 11.64 -6.08 -9.55
CA ALA A 91 11.19 -4.71 -9.83
C ALA A 91 9.81 -4.45 -9.24
N GLY A 92 8.86 -5.38 -9.37
CA GLY A 92 7.54 -5.30 -8.75
C GLY A 92 7.61 -5.27 -7.22
N ALA A 93 8.56 -6.00 -6.63
CA ALA A 93 8.80 -5.98 -5.19
C ALA A 93 9.28 -4.60 -4.71
N LEU A 94 10.25 -3.99 -5.41
CA LEU A 94 10.70 -2.63 -5.11
C LEU A 94 9.59 -1.60 -5.28
N MET A 95 8.75 -1.75 -6.29
CA MET A 95 7.57 -0.90 -6.49
C MET A 95 6.61 -0.99 -5.29
N VAL A 96 6.30 -2.20 -4.82
CA VAL A 96 5.43 -2.37 -3.62
C VAL A 96 6.04 -1.72 -2.40
N ILE A 97 7.35 -1.91 -2.15
CA ILE A 97 8.04 -1.31 -1.00
C ILE A 97 8.02 0.22 -1.13
N GLY A 98 8.35 0.76 -2.30
CA GLY A 98 8.35 2.20 -2.55
C GLY A 98 6.97 2.83 -2.31
N LEU A 99 5.90 2.22 -2.84
CA LEU A 99 4.54 2.68 -2.64
C LEU A 99 4.12 2.63 -1.16
N LEU A 100 4.44 1.54 -0.42
CA LEU A 100 4.12 1.43 1.00
C LEU A 100 4.88 2.47 1.84
N LEU A 101 6.15 2.73 1.54
CA LEU A 101 6.94 3.76 2.23
C LEU A 101 6.39 5.16 1.97
N LEU A 102 6.06 5.48 0.71
CA LEU A 102 5.45 6.77 0.39
C LEU A 102 4.08 6.95 1.06
N LEU A 103 3.25 5.90 1.09
CA LEU A 103 1.98 5.94 1.81
C LEU A 103 2.18 6.14 3.31
N ALA A 104 3.20 5.53 3.91
CA ALA A 104 3.52 5.76 5.32
C ALA A 104 3.95 7.21 5.59
N ILE A 105 4.80 7.79 4.74
CA ILE A 105 5.19 9.20 4.83
C ILE A 105 3.96 10.11 4.65
N GLN A 106 3.15 9.84 3.62
CA GLN A 106 1.95 10.61 3.30
C GLN A 106 0.96 10.62 4.47
N LEU A 107 0.68 9.46 5.07
CA LEU A 107 -0.20 9.36 6.23
C LEU A 107 0.39 10.04 7.47
N THR A 108 1.69 9.88 7.72
CA THR A 108 2.35 10.53 8.86
C THR A 108 2.31 12.05 8.74
N THR A 109 2.64 12.59 7.57
CA THR A 109 2.58 14.05 7.34
C THR A 109 1.16 14.57 7.37
N GLY A 110 0.18 13.81 6.83
CA GLY A 110 -1.23 14.15 6.92
C GLY A 110 -1.77 14.20 8.35
N LEU A 111 -1.43 13.21 9.19
CA LEU A 111 -1.82 13.18 10.61
C LEU A 111 -1.19 14.34 11.41
N ILE A 112 0.06 14.70 11.13
CA ILE A 112 0.72 15.85 11.75
C ILE A 112 0.03 17.13 11.29
N GLY A 113 -0.17 17.32 9.99
CA GLY A 113 -0.83 18.50 9.44
C GLY A 113 -2.29 18.68 9.91
N ALA A 114 -2.98 17.57 10.18
CA ALA A 114 -4.32 17.57 10.76
C ALA A 114 -4.37 17.87 12.27
N GLY A 115 -3.20 17.99 12.95
CA GLY A 115 -3.14 18.23 14.39
C GLY A 115 -3.40 17.00 15.27
N VAL A 116 -3.62 15.82 14.69
CA VAL A 116 -3.91 14.57 15.44
C VAL A 116 -2.81 14.24 16.44
N LEU A 117 -1.58 14.62 16.15
CA LEU A 117 -0.40 14.35 16.96
C LEU A 117 0.06 15.53 17.84
N ASP A 118 -0.71 16.62 17.92
CA ASP A 118 -0.31 17.86 18.63
C ASP A 118 -0.07 17.67 20.12
N THR A 119 -0.66 16.63 20.75
CA THR A 119 -0.34 16.26 22.13
C THR A 119 1.04 15.65 22.29
N LEU A 120 1.57 15.06 21.24
CA LEU A 120 2.88 14.38 21.22
C LEU A 120 3.97 15.27 20.64
N ILE A 121 3.59 16.21 19.77
CA ILE A 121 4.51 17.08 19.03
C ILE A 121 4.14 18.53 19.31
N THR A 122 4.90 19.17 20.21
CA THR A 122 4.83 20.62 20.39
C THR A 122 5.82 21.25 19.44
N ALA A 123 5.33 21.69 18.28
CA ALA A 123 6.17 22.28 17.25
C ALA A 123 5.78 23.74 16.97
N GLN A 124 6.70 24.50 16.37
CA GLN A 124 6.47 25.87 15.92
C GLN A 124 6.01 25.89 14.45
N ASP A 125 5.40 26.99 14.01
CA ASP A 125 4.86 27.18 12.67
C ASP A 125 5.79 26.71 11.50
N PRO A 126 7.11 26.99 11.49
CA PRO A 126 7.99 26.53 10.41
C PRO A 126 8.04 25.00 10.26
N PHE A 127 7.77 24.23 11.33
CA PHE A 127 7.71 22.78 11.25
C PHE A 127 6.46 22.31 10.48
N TYR A 128 5.30 22.89 10.76
CA TYR A 128 4.06 22.53 10.08
C TYR A 128 4.09 22.91 8.60
N GLU A 129 4.70 24.06 8.25
CA GLU A 129 4.94 24.44 6.86
C GLU A 129 5.80 23.39 6.13
N THR A 130 6.90 22.95 6.74
CA THR A 130 7.74 21.88 6.18
C THR A 130 6.99 20.57 6.02
N VAL A 131 6.14 20.19 6.98
CA VAL A 131 5.31 18.99 6.92
C VAL A 131 4.32 19.06 5.75
N ALA A 132 3.69 20.22 5.55
CA ALA A 132 2.78 20.44 4.42
C ALA A 132 3.51 20.33 3.07
N GLU A 133 4.69 20.94 2.92
CA GLU A 133 5.52 20.82 1.72
C GLU A 133 5.91 19.35 1.45
N VAL A 134 6.30 18.59 2.48
CA VAL A 134 6.63 17.17 2.34
C VAL A 134 5.39 16.37 1.94
N HIS A 135 4.21 16.67 2.50
CA HIS A 135 2.95 16.02 2.14
C HIS A 135 2.63 16.22 0.65
N GLU A 136 2.72 17.45 0.16
CA GLU A 136 2.48 17.78 -1.25
C GLU A 136 3.53 17.12 -2.17
N ALA A 137 4.81 17.24 -1.86
CA ALA A 137 5.87 16.66 -2.66
C ALA A 137 5.78 15.13 -2.74
N THR A 138 5.44 14.47 -1.64
CA THR A 138 5.27 13.01 -1.62
C THR A 138 3.99 12.56 -2.31
N ALA A 139 2.91 13.38 -2.34
CA ALA A 139 1.72 13.12 -3.15
C ALA A 139 2.05 13.12 -4.66
N ILE A 140 2.85 14.08 -5.13
CA ILE A 140 3.31 14.13 -6.52
C ILE A 140 4.15 12.88 -6.85
N LEU A 141 5.09 12.51 -5.98
CA LEU A 141 5.92 11.33 -6.17
C LEU A 141 5.08 10.04 -6.18
N LEU A 142 4.05 9.96 -5.33
CA LEU A 142 3.10 8.85 -5.28
C LEU A 142 2.33 8.73 -6.60
N MET A 143 1.84 9.84 -7.17
CA MET A 143 1.19 9.86 -8.49
C MET A 143 2.12 9.34 -9.60
N VAL A 144 3.39 9.74 -9.59
CA VAL A 144 4.40 9.26 -10.55
C VAL A 144 4.60 7.74 -10.41
N LEU A 145 4.77 7.24 -9.19
CA LEU A 145 4.96 5.80 -8.96
C LEU A 145 3.70 4.98 -9.31
N ILE A 146 2.51 5.50 -9.04
CA ILE A 146 1.25 4.86 -9.47
C ILE A 146 1.18 4.81 -11.00
N GLY A 147 1.53 5.89 -11.68
CA GLY A 147 1.59 5.94 -13.14
C GLY A 147 2.57 4.91 -13.71
N LEU A 148 3.76 4.80 -13.13
CA LEU A 148 4.75 3.79 -13.50
C LEU A 148 4.26 2.37 -13.23
N HIS A 149 3.59 2.13 -12.09
CA HIS A 149 2.99 0.85 -11.75
C HIS A 149 1.92 0.43 -12.79
N ILE A 150 0.99 1.32 -13.10
CA ILE A 150 -0.06 1.06 -14.09
C ILE A 150 0.56 0.79 -15.47
N SER A 151 1.54 1.60 -15.89
CA SER A 151 2.25 1.44 -17.16
C SER A 151 2.95 0.08 -17.25
N ALA A 152 3.63 -0.34 -16.18
CA ALA A 152 4.26 -1.66 -16.11
C ALA A 152 3.23 -2.79 -16.26
N ILE A 153 2.10 -2.71 -15.56
CA ILE A 153 1.02 -3.70 -15.64
C ILE A 153 0.42 -3.77 -17.05
N LEU A 154 0.25 -2.64 -17.72
CA LEU A 154 -0.20 -2.60 -19.13
C LEU A 154 0.81 -3.27 -20.08
N ILE A 155 2.11 -3.01 -19.91
CA ILE A 155 3.16 -3.67 -20.68
C ILE A 155 3.13 -5.18 -20.45
N TYR A 156 3.01 -5.63 -19.20
CA TYR A 156 2.88 -7.06 -18.90
C TYR A 156 1.64 -7.68 -19.53
N LYS A 157 0.49 -6.97 -19.51
CA LYS A 157 -0.74 -7.42 -20.16
C LYS A 157 -0.56 -7.57 -21.67
N MET A 158 0.09 -6.61 -22.33
CA MET A 158 0.40 -6.69 -23.78
C MET A 158 1.34 -7.85 -24.11
N ARG A 159 2.23 -8.23 -23.19
CA ARG A 159 3.11 -9.40 -23.31
C ARG A 159 2.43 -10.74 -22.96
N GLY A 160 1.12 -10.75 -22.71
CA GLY A 160 0.34 -11.96 -22.41
C GLY A 160 0.41 -12.43 -20.96
N TYR A 161 1.00 -11.65 -20.04
CA TYR A 161 0.99 -11.99 -18.60
C TYR A 161 -0.35 -11.60 -17.98
N GLY A 162 -1.02 -12.57 -17.35
CA GLY A 162 -2.35 -12.39 -16.74
C GLY A 162 -2.34 -11.74 -15.33
N LEU A 163 -1.46 -10.77 -15.06
CA LEU A 163 -1.28 -10.20 -13.72
C LEU A 163 -2.53 -9.48 -13.21
N THR A 164 -3.16 -8.68 -14.05
CA THR A 164 -4.42 -7.99 -13.70
C THR A 164 -5.51 -8.99 -13.37
N LYS A 165 -5.68 -10.03 -14.21
CA LYS A 165 -6.65 -11.10 -13.98
C LYS A 165 -6.37 -11.85 -12.68
N ALA A 166 -5.09 -12.09 -12.37
CA ALA A 166 -4.66 -12.72 -11.12
C ALA A 166 -5.02 -11.86 -9.90
N MET A 167 -5.03 -10.53 -10.01
CA MET A 167 -5.43 -9.64 -8.93
C MET A 167 -6.97 -9.61 -8.71
N PHE A 168 -7.77 -10.05 -9.71
CA PHE A 168 -9.22 -10.24 -9.54
C PHE A 168 -9.56 -11.64 -9.02
N ASN A 169 -9.01 -12.70 -9.61
CA ASN A 169 -9.41 -14.09 -9.29
C ASN A 169 -8.41 -14.86 -8.41
N GLY A 170 -7.24 -14.29 -8.16
CA GLY A 170 -6.19 -14.92 -7.35
C GLY A 170 -5.36 -15.98 -8.09
N MET A 171 -5.63 -16.25 -9.36
CA MET A 171 -5.11 -17.40 -10.08
C MET A 171 -4.11 -16.99 -11.18
N LEU A 172 -3.01 -17.75 -11.30
CA LEU A 172 -2.05 -17.59 -12.39
C LEU A 172 -1.77 -18.96 -13.03
N THR A 173 -1.48 -18.94 -14.35
CA THR A 173 -1.07 -20.12 -15.10
C THR A 173 0.45 -20.27 -15.09
N LYS A 174 0.97 -21.49 -15.31
CA LYS A 174 2.40 -21.80 -15.44
C LYS A 174 3.25 -21.40 -14.22
N VAL A 175 2.72 -21.63 -13.02
CA VAL A 175 3.43 -21.39 -11.76
C VAL A 175 4.17 -22.66 -11.35
N GLN A 176 5.44 -22.52 -10.99
CA GLN A 176 6.31 -23.64 -10.61
C GLN A 176 6.12 -24.11 -9.15
N TRP A 177 5.42 -23.33 -8.35
CA TRP A 177 5.28 -23.56 -6.92
C TRP A 177 3.89 -23.09 -6.44
N THR A 178 3.30 -23.81 -5.51
CA THR A 178 1.99 -23.48 -4.92
C THR A 178 2.20 -22.83 -3.55
N PRO A 179 1.91 -21.53 -3.39
CA PRO A 179 2.10 -20.84 -2.12
C PRO A 179 1.11 -21.31 -1.05
N LYS A 180 1.54 -21.34 0.20
CA LYS A 180 0.64 -21.56 1.34
C LYS A 180 -0.20 -20.31 1.57
N MET A 181 -1.53 -20.51 1.68
CA MET A 181 -2.49 -19.46 1.96
C MET A 181 -2.77 -19.38 3.45
N ALA A 182 -2.75 -18.17 3.99
CA ALA A 182 -3.18 -17.91 5.37
C ALA A 182 -4.71 -17.90 5.47
N SER A 183 -5.23 -18.05 6.69
CA SER A 183 -6.66 -18.04 6.96
C SER A 183 -7.29 -16.67 6.74
N ASN A 184 -8.42 -16.61 6.05
CA ASN A 184 -9.21 -15.38 5.90
C ASN A 184 -9.75 -14.86 7.25
N LEU A 185 -9.95 -15.74 8.23
CA LEU A 185 -10.40 -15.36 9.57
C LEU A 185 -9.34 -14.49 10.26
N TRP A 186 -8.07 -14.87 10.19
CA TRP A 186 -6.97 -14.05 10.73
C TRP A 186 -6.87 -12.70 10.03
N ALA A 187 -7.08 -12.66 8.72
CA ALA A 187 -7.11 -11.40 7.98
C ALA A 187 -8.22 -10.46 8.50
N LEU A 188 -9.42 -11.02 8.77
CA LEU A 188 -10.54 -10.27 9.32
C LEU A 188 -10.25 -9.79 10.75
N VAL A 189 -9.70 -10.64 11.62
CA VAL A 189 -9.34 -10.26 12.99
C VAL A 189 -8.34 -9.11 12.99
N ILE A 190 -7.30 -9.18 12.15
CA ILE A 190 -6.32 -8.10 12.02
C ILE A 190 -6.98 -6.81 11.50
N LEU A 191 -7.90 -6.91 10.52
CA LEU A 191 -8.61 -5.76 9.99
C LEU A 191 -9.47 -5.09 11.08
N LEU A 192 -10.22 -5.86 11.84
CA LEU A 192 -11.03 -5.33 12.94
C LEU A 192 -10.17 -4.68 14.03
N ALA A 193 -9.01 -5.27 14.34
CA ALA A 193 -8.08 -4.71 15.32
C ALA A 193 -7.46 -3.39 14.84
N THR A 194 -7.00 -3.32 13.58
CA THR A 194 -6.43 -2.08 13.01
C THR A 194 -7.48 -0.99 12.83
N ALA A 195 -8.68 -1.35 12.37
CA ALA A 195 -9.80 -0.42 12.26
C ALA A 195 -10.24 0.10 13.64
N GLY A 196 -10.37 -0.77 14.64
CA GLY A 196 -10.70 -0.38 16.01
C GLY A 196 -9.68 0.57 16.61
N LEU A 197 -8.38 0.31 16.41
CA LEU A 197 -7.31 1.21 16.85
C LEU A 197 -7.43 2.60 16.18
N VAL A 198 -7.64 2.63 14.87
CA VAL A 198 -7.72 3.91 14.13
C VAL A 198 -9.00 4.66 14.46
N ILE A 199 -10.13 3.98 14.66
CA ILE A 199 -11.38 4.60 15.13
C ILE A 199 -11.17 5.20 16.53
N SER A 200 -10.46 4.54 17.43
CA SER A 200 -10.14 5.10 18.74
C SER A 200 -9.31 6.39 18.64
N LEU A 201 -8.35 6.43 17.72
CA LEU A 201 -7.56 7.65 17.46
C LEU A 201 -8.44 8.77 16.88
N TRP A 202 -9.31 8.44 15.94
CA TRP A 202 -10.24 9.40 15.33
C TRP A 202 -11.23 9.98 16.35
N LEU A 203 -11.82 9.15 17.21
CA LEU A 203 -12.72 9.61 18.28
C LEU A 203 -11.99 10.51 19.30
N PHE A 204 -10.76 10.14 19.65
CA PHE A 204 -9.95 10.94 20.54
C PHE A 204 -9.62 12.33 19.97
N ASP A 205 -9.42 12.42 18.67
CA ASP A 205 -9.22 13.68 17.97
C ASP A 205 -10.50 14.50 17.87
N ALA A 206 -11.64 13.85 17.58
CA ALA A 206 -12.94 14.50 17.44
C ALA A 206 -13.49 15.11 18.75
N ASP A 207 -13.03 14.64 19.92
CA ASP A 207 -13.43 15.12 21.23
C ASP A 207 -12.59 16.35 21.70
N ARG A 208 -11.72 16.91 20.84
CA ARG A 208 -10.89 18.08 21.13
C ARG A 208 -11.38 19.33 20.43
#